data_1b3b0858f5f2d1478a1e537440799968
#
_entry.id   1b3b0858f5f2d1478a1e537440799968
#
_cell.length_a   1.000
_cell.length_b   1.000
_cell.length_c   1.000
_cell.angle_alpha   90.00
_cell.angle_beta   90.00
_cell.angle_gamma   90.00
#
_symmetry.space_group_name_H-M   'P 1'
#
loop_
_entity.id
_entity.type
_entity.pdbx_description
1 polymer ?
#
loop_
_entity_poly.entity_id
_entity_poly.type
_entity_poly.pdbx_seq_one_letter_code
_entity_poly.pdbx_strand_id
1 'polypeptide(L)'
;MDFEWDEAKASANLQNHKVDFDNATRVFLDPFHLDEDDSDADEVRFNIIGIVDGQMLVVSRHAEQSAVKKDGITRFKLDPNNPPKSDWRALDAMSEEESHAAALSDPDAQPLTEEQLKRMRRVPNVAQIRAKLGLTQEQFAARFGLSLGTVRDWEQGAHRPDRAAKVLLRVIERDPDAVVRALAPETAA
;
A
#
# COMPACT_ATOMS: atom_id res chain seq x y z
N MET A 1 8.14 8.20 -1.14
CA MET A 1 7.17 7.74 -0.10
C MET A 1 7.95 7.66 1.19
N ASP A 2 7.47 8.30 2.24
CA ASP A 2 8.20 8.40 3.52
C ASP A 2 7.61 7.40 4.51
N PHE A 3 8.50 6.74 5.30
CA PHE A 3 8.16 5.75 6.32
C PHE A 3 8.91 6.08 7.60
N GLU A 4 8.29 5.74 8.73
CA GLU A 4 8.91 5.82 10.04
C GLU A 4 8.64 4.53 10.80
N TRP A 5 9.61 4.07 11.60
CA TRP A 5 9.46 2.90 12.46
C TRP A 5 10.33 2.99 13.70
N ASP A 6 9.97 2.21 14.71
CA ASP A 6 10.76 2.00 15.90
C ASP A 6 11.92 1.02 15.61
N GLU A 7 13.13 1.39 15.99
CA GLU A 7 14.34 0.61 15.70
C GLU A 7 14.38 -0.73 16.45
N ALA A 8 13.82 -0.78 17.67
CA ALA A 8 13.74 -2.02 18.43
C ALA A 8 12.77 -3.01 17.75
N LYS A 9 11.64 -2.50 17.23
CA LYS A 9 10.70 -3.31 16.44
C LYS A 9 11.34 -3.78 15.13
N ALA A 10 12.08 -2.93 14.41
CA ALA A 10 12.76 -3.31 13.19
C ALA A 10 13.80 -4.42 13.44
N SER A 11 14.57 -4.30 14.52
CA SER A 11 15.55 -5.32 14.91
C SER A 11 14.89 -6.64 15.28
N ALA A 12 13.80 -6.62 16.04
CA ALA A 12 13.02 -7.81 16.38
C ALA A 12 12.43 -8.49 15.14
N ASN A 13 11.87 -7.69 14.21
CA ASN A 13 11.34 -8.17 12.95
C ASN A 13 12.41 -8.88 12.11
N LEU A 14 13.59 -8.27 11.98
CA LEU A 14 14.71 -8.88 11.25
C LEU A 14 15.16 -10.20 11.89
N GLN A 15 15.16 -10.29 13.23
CA GLN A 15 15.51 -11.52 13.93
C GLN A 15 14.47 -12.63 13.72
N ASN A 16 13.20 -12.29 13.78
CA ASN A 16 12.11 -13.28 13.76
C ASN A 16 11.70 -13.65 12.32
N HIS A 17 11.56 -12.67 11.44
CA HIS A 17 11.01 -12.84 10.09
C HIS A 17 12.05 -12.79 8.98
N LYS A 18 13.33 -12.46 9.29
CA LYS A 18 14.44 -12.32 8.34
C LYS A 18 14.21 -11.25 7.26
N VAL A 19 13.31 -10.32 7.52
CA VAL A 19 12.97 -9.20 6.64
C VAL A 19 13.22 -7.90 7.38
N ASP A 20 14.04 -7.02 6.83
CA ASP A 20 14.20 -5.68 7.34
C ASP A 20 13.11 -4.73 6.83
N PHE A 21 12.86 -3.64 7.56
CA PHE A 21 11.74 -2.76 7.25
C PHE A 21 11.93 -1.95 5.98
N ASP A 22 13.13 -1.56 5.61
CA ASP A 22 13.39 -0.88 4.33
C ASP A 22 13.04 -1.79 3.15
N ASN A 23 13.36 -3.08 3.20
CA ASN A 23 12.92 -4.03 2.18
C ASN A 23 11.41 -4.27 2.22
N ALA A 24 10.82 -4.36 3.42
CA ALA A 24 9.36 -4.49 3.56
C ALA A 24 8.62 -3.32 2.90
N THR A 25 9.18 -2.10 2.91
CA THR A 25 8.56 -0.96 2.21
C THR A 25 8.41 -1.17 0.71
N ARG A 26 9.17 -2.06 0.10
CA ARG A 26 9.09 -2.36 -1.35
C ARG A 26 7.76 -3.00 -1.75
N VAL A 27 7.02 -3.59 -0.81
CA VAL A 27 5.66 -4.10 -1.07
C VAL A 27 4.77 -3.01 -1.66
N PHE A 28 5.04 -1.76 -1.32
CA PHE A 28 4.30 -0.61 -1.83
C PHE A 28 4.60 -0.26 -3.29
N LEU A 29 5.65 -0.84 -3.88
CA LEU A 29 5.98 -0.72 -5.30
C LEU A 29 5.29 -1.80 -6.14
N ASP A 30 4.76 -2.86 -5.53
CA ASP A 30 4.01 -3.89 -6.25
C ASP A 30 2.70 -3.29 -6.78
N PRO A 31 2.51 -3.21 -8.11
CA PRO A 31 1.31 -2.65 -8.71
C PRO A 31 0.06 -3.51 -8.47
N PHE A 32 0.23 -4.74 -7.99
CA PHE A 32 -0.85 -5.69 -7.74
C PHE A 32 -1.09 -5.98 -6.26
N HIS A 33 -0.40 -5.25 -5.36
CA HIS A 33 -0.61 -5.46 -3.94
C HIS A 33 -2.09 -5.32 -3.53
N LEU A 34 -2.48 -6.10 -2.53
CA LEU A 34 -3.79 -6.05 -1.91
C LEU A 34 -3.70 -5.21 -0.64
N ASP A 35 -4.75 -4.50 -0.30
CA ASP A 35 -4.88 -3.82 0.99
C ASP A 35 -6.22 -4.13 1.65
N GLU A 36 -6.19 -4.11 2.98
CA GLU A 36 -7.36 -4.12 3.83
C GLU A 36 -7.24 -3.01 4.86
N ASP A 37 -8.32 -2.31 5.08
CA ASP A 37 -8.48 -1.38 6.19
C ASP A 37 -8.92 -2.18 7.43
N ASP A 38 -8.01 -2.38 8.36
CA ASP A 38 -8.20 -3.11 9.62
C ASP A 38 -8.25 -2.12 10.81
N SER A 39 -8.69 -0.89 10.53
CA SER A 39 -8.81 0.18 11.52
C SER A 39 -9.95 -0.09 12.49
N ASP A 40 -9.74 0.25 13.75
CA ASP A 40 -10.76 0.29 14.79
C ASP A 40 -11.04 1.74 15.25
N ALA A 41 -11.75 1.91 16.38
CA ALA A 41 -12.11 3.23 16.89
C ALA A 41 -10.90 4.04 17.38
N ASP A 42 -9.84 3.38 17.80
CA ASP A 42 -8.69 3.97 18.46
C ASP A 42 -7.44 4.00 17.57
N GLU A 43 -7.39 3.14 16.54
CA GLU A 43 -6.20 2.96 15.70
C GLU A 43 -6.54 2.81 14.22
N VAL A 44 -5.84 3.56 13.38
CA VAL A 44 -5.93 3.42 11.92
C VAL A 44 -4.84 2.46 11.46
N ARG A 45 -5.24 1.25 11.04
CA ARG A 45 -4.35 0.17 10.60
C ARG A 45 -4.69 -0.32 9.20
N PHE A 46 -3.66 -0.63 8.44
CA PHE A 46 -3.80 -1.25 7.12
C PHE A 46 -2.93 -2.50 7.03
N ASN A 47 -3.51 -3.61 6.60
CA ASN A 47 -2.78 -4.81 6.24
C ASN A 47 -2.56 -4.83 4.72
N ILE A 48 -1.33 -5.09 4.31
CA ILE A 48 -0.93 -5.03 2.90
C ILE A 48 -0.22 -6.32 2.55
N ILE A 49 -0.64 -6.96 1.45
CA ILE A 49 0.06 -8.11 0.86
C ILE A 49 0.59 -7.71 -0.50
N GLY A 50 1.85 -7.99 -0.76
CA GLY A 50 2.46 -7.77 -2.06
C GLY A 50 3.67 -8.67 -2.29
N ILE A 51 4.20 -8.63 -3.50
CA ILE A 51 5.33 -9.44 -3.92
C ILE A 51 6.56 -8.55 -4.11
N VAL A 52 7.66 -8.94 -3.47
CA VAL A 52 8.96 -8.28 -3.59
C VAL A 52 9.99 -9.32 -4.01
N ASP A 53 10.58 -9.17 -5.19
CA ASP A 53 11.57 -10.11 -5.77
C ASP A 53 11.11 -11.59 -5.75
N GLY A 54 9.81 -11.83 -5.91
CA GLY A 54 9.20 -13.16 -5.86
C GLY A 54 8.78 -13.64 -4.47
N GLN A 55 9.14 -12.93 -3.40
CA GLN A 55 8.71 -13.20 -2.03
C GLN A 55 7.39 -12.50 -1.73
N MET A 56 6.43 -13.24 -1.17
CA MET A 56 5.15 -12.67 -0.71
C MET A 56 5.34 -12.12 0.72
N LEU A 57 5.14 -10.83 0.87
CA LEU A 57 5.23 -10.15 2.15
C LEU A 57 3.87 -9.65 2.62
N VAL A 58 3.64 -9.78 3.92
CA VAL A 58 2.52 -9.14 4.63
C VAL A 58 3.09 -8.03 5.49
N VAL A 59 2.59 -6.82 5.33
CA VAL A 59 3.04 -5.63 6.06
C VAL A 59 1.84 -4.98 6.72
N SER A 60 1.87 -4.86 8.05
CA SER A 60 0.91 -4.06 8.79
C SER A 60 1.45 -2.64 8.96
N ARG A 61 0.65 -1.66 8.57
CA ARG A 61 0.98 -0.24 8.66
C ARG A 61 -0.04 0.48 9.52
N HIS A 62 0.45 1.28 10.48
CA HIS A 62 -0.37 2.21 11.25
C HIS A 62 -0.33 3.59 10.59
N ALA A 63 -1.46 4.30 10.51
CA ALA A 63 -1.44 5.71 10.18
C ALA A 63 -0.98 6.51 11.40
N GLU A 64 -0.21 7.55 11.15
CA GLU A 64 0.39 8.39 12.19
C GLU A 64 -0.65 8.85 13.22
N GLN A 65 -0.53 8.37 14.46
CA GLN A 65 -1.02 9.10 15.62
C GLN A 65 0.18 9.73 16.32
N SER A 66 0.20 11.05 16.31
CA SER A 66 1.23 11.93 16.86
C SER A 66 1.43 11.75 18.36
N ALA A 67 2.15 10.76 18.82
CA ALA A 67 2.64 10.71 20.19
C ALA A 67 3.79 9.72 20.43
N VAL A 68 4.62 9.40 19.45
CA VAL A 68 5.78 8.53 19.72
C VAL A 68 6.95 9.38 20.17
N LYS A 69 7.56 8.99 21.32
CA LYS A 69 8.79 9.58 21.84
C LYS A 69 9.85 9.56 20.73
N LYS A 70 10.54 10.69 20.55
CA LYS A 70 11.47 10.93 19.43
C LYS A 70 12.77 10.12 19.46
N ASP A 71 13.02 9.30 20.48
CA ASP A 71 14.23 8.49 20.61
C ASP A 71 13.97 7.09 20.04
N GLY A 72 14.83 6.65 19.13
CA GLY A 72 14.77 5.30 18.52
C GLY A 72 13.89 5.18 17.28
N ILE A 73 13.51 6.30 16.65
CA ILE A 73 12.74 6.29 15.41
C ILE A 73 13.67 6.44 14.20
N THR A 74 13.60 5.47 13.29
CA THR A 74 14.24 5.53 11.98
C THR A 74 13.28 6.09 10.94
N ARG A 75 13.78 7.03 10.13
CA ARG A 75 13.06 7.59 8.96
C ARG A 75 13.68 7.08 7.69
N PHE A 76 12.83 6.56 6.81
CA PHE A 76 13.25 6.01 5.53
C PHE A 76 12.41 6.60 4.40
N LYS A 77 13.09 6.96 3.30
CA LYS A 77 12.44 7.44 2.08
C LYS A 77 12.64 6.43 0.97
N LEU A 78 11.56 5.74 0.61
CA LEU A 78 11.57 4.81 -0.50
C LEU A 78 11.69 5.59 -1.82
N ASP A 79 12.77 5.33 -2.58
CA ASP A 79 12.96 5.80 -3.95
C ASP A 79 12.53 4.68 -4.92
N PRO A 80 11.45 4.86 -5.69
CA PRO A 80 10.99 3.84 -6.64
C PRO A 80 12.01 3.53 -7.75
N ASN A 81 12.92 4.48 -8.07
CA ASN A 81 13.93 4.31 -9.10
C ASN A 81 15.21 3.63 -8.59
N ASN A 82 15.40 3.61 -7.27
CA ASN A 82 16.54 2.97 -6.62
C ASN A 82 16.10 2.31 -5.31
N PRO A 83 15.28 1.26 -5.37
CA PRO A 83 14.80 0.56 -4.16
C PRO A 83 15.96 -0.16 -3.46
N PRO A 84 15.86 -0.39 -2.14
CA PRO A 84 16.85 -1.17 -1.40
C PRO A 84 16.99 -2.57 -2.01
N LYS A 85 18.18 -3.11 -1.92
CA LYS A 85 18.47 -4.49 -2.36
C LYS A 85 18.36 -5.43 -1.19
N SER A 86 17.57 -6.48 -1.36
CA SER A 86 17.33 -7.49 -0.33
C SER A 86 18.28 -8.68 -0.49
N ASP A 87 18.70 -9.24 0.62
CA ASP A 87 19.32 -10.56 0.69
C ASP A 87 18.30 -11.55 1.27
N TRP A 88 17.63 -12.27 0.41
CA TRP A 88 16.55 -13.19 0.79
C TRP A 88 17.04 -14.55 1.30
N ARG A 89 18.36 -14.83 1.28
CA ARG A 89 18.91 -16.15 1.64
C ARG A 89 18.49 -16.62 3.04
N ALA A 90 18.39 -15.70 3.99
CA ALA A 90 17.96 -16.04 5.35
C ALA A 90 16.46 -16.36 5.41
N LEU A 91 15.62 -15.65 4.65
CA LEU A 91 14.19 -15.94 4.53
C LEU A 91 13.96 -17.24 3.76
N ASP A 92 14.66 -17.46 2.64
CA ASP A 92 14.55 -18.66 1.83
C ASP A 92 14.97 -19.95 2.59
N ALA A 93 15.80 -19.80 3.63
CA ALA A 93 16.26 -20.90 4.48
C ALA A 93 15.28 -21.24 5.61
N MET A 94 14.27 -20.40 5.88
CA MET A 94 13.23 -20.68 6.87
C MET A 94 12.26 -21.73 6.34
N SER A 95 11.89 -22.69 7.19
CA SER A 95 10.79 -23.58 6.90
C SER A 95 9.44 -22.86 7.03
N GLU A 96 8.39 -23.44 6.43
CA GLU A 96 7.02 -22.91 6.55
C GLU A 96 6.55 -22.88 8.01
N GLU A 97 6.92 -23.91 8.80
CA GLU A 97 6.61 -23.98 10.23
C GLU A 97 7.33 -22.89 11.03
N GLU A 98 8.60 -22.63 10.74
CA GLU A 98 9.36 -21.56 11.40
C GLU A 98 8.79 -20.18 11.07
N SER A 99 8.46 -19.94 9.81
CA SER A 99 7.83 -18.69 9.35
C SER A 99 6.47 -18.48 10.02
N HIS A 100 5.65 -19.53 10.11
CA HIS A 100 4.35 -19.46 10.77
C HIS A 100 4.47 -19.24 12.28
N ALA A 101 5.41 -19.93 12.94
CA ALA A 101 5.67 -19.74 14.37
C ALA A 101 6.17 -18.32 14.68
N ALA A 102 7.02 -17.75 13.81
CA ALA A 102 7.49 -16.38 13.92
C ALA A 102 6.30 -15.39 13.83
N ALA A 103 5.42 -15.58 12.84
CA ALA A 103 4.23 -14.74 12.69
C ALA A 103 3.28 -14.83 13.89
N LEU A 104 3.05 -16.02 14.44
CA LEU A 104 2.23 -16.19 15.65
C LEU A 104 2.82 -15.56 16.90
N SER A 105 4.14 -15.44 16.98
CA SER A 105 4.83 -14.83 18.11
C SER A 105 4.86 -13.30 18.07
N ASP A 106 4.57 -12.70 16.92
CA ASP A 106 4.58 -11.25 16.72
C ASP A 106 3.17 -10.66 16.93
N PRO A 107 2.92 -9.90 18.01
CA PRO A 107 1.60 -9.33 18.26
C PRO A 107 1.19 -8.27 17.23
N ASP A 108 2.16 -7.65 16.55
CA ASP A 108 1.92 -6.58 15.58
C ASP A 108 1.73 -7.11 14.13
N ALA A 109 2.13 -8.35 13.87
CA ALA A 109 2.08 -8.97 12.54
C ALA A 109 1.50 -10.41 12.57
N GLN A 110 0.36 -10.57 13.23
CA GLN A 110 -0.34 -11.85 13.27
C GLN A 110 -0.73 -12.33 11.87
N PRO A 111 -0.72 -13.65 11.62
CA PRO A 111 -1.20 -14.22 10.37
C PRO A 111 -2.62 -13.74 10.06
N LEU A 112 -2.85 -13.37 8.82
CA LEU A 112 -4.16 -12.90 8.38
C LEU A 112 -5.19 -14.05 8.42
N THR A 113 -6.37 -13.76 8.93
CA THR A 113 -7.49 -14.69 8.94
C THR A 113 -8.09 -14.83 7.54
N GLU A 114 -8.81 -15.94 7.28
CA GLU A 114 -9.53 -16.11 6.02
C GLU A 114 -10.55 -14.98 5.78
N GLU A 115 -11.14 -14.43 6.83
CA GLU A 115 -12.11 -13.34 6.72
C GLU A 115 -11.42 -12.03 6.30
N GLN A 116 -10.25 -11.73 6.85
CA GLN A 116 -9.43 -10.60 6.43
C GLN A 116 -8.99 -10.76 4.98
N LEU A 117 -8.49 -11.93 4.58
CA LEU A 117 -8.13 -12.22 3.19
C LEU A 117 -9.31 -12.03 2.21
N LYS A 118 -10.53 -12.45 2.58
CA LYS A 118 -11.73 -12.24 1.76
C LYS A 118 -12.10 -10.75 1.60
N ARG A 119 -11.77 -9.93 2.60
CA ARG A 119 -12.02 -8.47 2.56
C ARG A 119 -10.97 -7.70 1.77
N MET A 120 -9.78 -8.24 1.60
CA MET A 120 -8.71 -7.59 0.88
C MET A 120 -9.11 -7.21 -0.55
N ARG A 121 -8.67 -6.07 -1.00
CA ARG A 121 -8.97 -5.53 -2.33
C ARG A 121 -7.69 -5.01 -2.98
N ARG A 122 -7.57 -5.28 -4.28
CA ARG A 122 -6.52 -4.69 -5.08
C ARG A 122 -6.60 -3.16 -5.02
N VAL A 123 -5.47 -2.52 -4.77
CA VAL A 123 -5.37 -1.06 -4.87
C VAL A 123 -5.45 -0.66 -6.34
N PRO A 124 -6.34 0.26 -6.72
CA PRO A 124 -6.43 0.70 -8.11
C PRO A 124 -5.12 1.35 -8.58
N ASN A 125 -4.54 0.82 -9.64
CA ASN A 125 -3.34 1.41 -10.25
C ASN A 125 -3.74 2.46 -11.29
N VAL A 126 -3.52 3.73 -10.97
CA VAL A 126 -3.97 4.87 -11.78
C VAL A 126 -3.34 4.85 -13.18
N ALA A 127 -2.04 4.54 -13.28
CA ALA A 127 -1.34 4.47 -14.56
C ALA A 127 -1.92 3.39 -15.47
N GLN A 128 -2.26 2.21 -14.90
CA GLN A 128 -2.89 1.11 -15.66
C GLN A 128 -4.31 1.47 -16.11
N ILE A 129 -5.12 2.07 -15.22
CA ILE A 129 -6.48 2.50 -15.56
C ILE A 129 -6.42 3.53 -16.69
N ARG A 130 -5.56 4.53 -16.56
CA ARG A 130 -5.36 5.56 -17.58
C ARG A 130 -4.90 4.97 -18.92
N ALA A 131 -3.93 4.06 -18.89
CA ALA A 131 -3.41 3.40 -20.10
C ALA A 131 -4.49 2.57 -20.81
N LYS A 132 -5.34 1.83 -20.08
CA LYS A 132 -6.49 1.10 -20.65
C LYS A 132 -7.47 2.03 -21.36
N LEU A 133 -7.64 3.25 -20.88
CA LEU A 133 -8.52 4.26 -21.46
C LEU A 133 -7.85 5.05 -22.60
N GLY A 134 -6.56 4.83 -22.88
CA GLY A 134 -5.80 5.52 -23.92
C GLY A 134 -5.61 7.02 -23.65
N LEU A 135 -5.62 7.46 -22.39
CA LEU A 135 -5.59 8.86 -22.00
C LEU A 135 -4.18 9.30 -21.54
N THR A 136 -3.83 10.58 -21.79
CA THR A 136 -2.70 11.23 -21.12
C THR A 136 -3.05 11.56 -19.67
N GLN A 137 -2.07 11.92 -18.83
CA GLN A 137 -2.33 12.36 -17.44
C GLN A 137 -3.26 13.57 -17.39
N GLU A 138 -3.04 14.54 -18.28
CA GLU A 138 -3.87 15.73 -18.42
C GLU A 138 -5.31 15.40 -18.82
N GLN A 139 -5.46 14.51 -19.81
CA GLN A 139 -6.78 14.07 -20.27
C GLN A 139 -7.53 13.28 -19.19
N PHE A 140 -6.83 12.41 -18.46
CA PHE A 140 -7.40 11.64 -17.36
C PHE A 140 -7.87 12.58 -16.24
N ALA A 141 -7.01 13.52 -15.82
CA ALA A 141 -7.35 14.49 -14.78
C ALA A 141 -8.58 15.32 -15.19
N ALA A 142 -8.57 15.90 -16.39
CA ALA A 142 -9.68 16.70 -16.89
C ALA A 142 -10.99 15.90 -17.02
N ARG A 143 -10.92 14.65 -17.56
CA ARG A 143 -12.10 13.82 -17.79
C ARG A 143 -12.82 13.42 -16.51
N PHE A 144 -12.05 13.17 -15.42
CA PHE A 144 -12.59 12.66 -14.16
C PHE A 144 -12.60 13.69 -13.01
N GLY A 145 -12.41 14.98 -13.32
CA GLY A 145 -12.49 16.07 -12.34
C GLY A 145 -11.39 16.03 -11.29
N LEU A 146 -10.23 15.47 -11.62
CA LEU A 146 -9.08 15.35 -10.73
C LEU A 146 -8.05 16.46 -11.03
N SER A 147 -7.22 16.83 -10.04
CA SER A 147 -6.07 17.69 -10.32
C SER A 147 -4.97 16.89 -11.03
N LEU A 148 -4.27 17.52 -11.96
CA LEU A 148 -3.13 16.90 -12.64
C LEU A 148 -2.02 16.52 -11.64
N GLY A 149 -1.79 17.35 -10.60
CA GLY A 149 -0.84 17.07 -9.53
C GLY A 149 -1.20 15.78 -8.79
N THR A 150 -2.48 15.63 -8.42
CA THR A 150 -2.98 14.41 -7.75
C THR A 150 -2.75 13.15 -8.59
N VAL A 151 -3.03 13.22 -9.90
CA VAL A 151 -2.80 12.06 -10.80
C VAL A 151 -1.32 11.71 -10.87
N ARG A 152 -0.44 12.71 -10.99
CA ARG A 152 1.02 12.52 -11.00
C ARG A 152 1.54 11.92 -9.69
N ASP A 153 1.08 12.46 -8.57
CA ASP A 153 1.47 11.99 -7.24
C ASP A 153 1.08 10.52 -7.03
N TRP A 154 -0.12 10.13 -7.47
CA TRP A 154 -0.57 8.75 -7.39
C TRP A 154 0.23 7.81 -8.30
N GLU A 155 0.54 8.22 -9.53
CA GLU A 155 1.31 7.41 -10.48
C GLU A 155 2.79 7.27 -10.09
N GLN A 156 3.35 8.30 -9.44
CA GLN A 156 4.72 8.30 -8.94
C GLN A 156 4.86 7.68 -7.53
N GLY A 157 3.73 7.36 -6.87
CA GLY A 157 3.74 6.85 -5.51
C GLY A 157 4.12 7.89 -4.45
N ALA A 158 4.16 9.18 -4.80
CA ALA A 158 4.43 10.26 -3.85
C ALA A 158 3.33 10.38 -2.79
N HIS A 159 2.08 10.23 -3.22
CA HIS A 159 0.91 10.09 -2.34
C HIS A 159 0.06 8.91 -2.77
N ARG A 160 -0.68 8.33 -1.83
CA ARG A 160 -1.63 7.26 -2.12
C ARG A 160 -3.04 7.81 -2.25
N PRO A 161 -3.88 7.23 -3.12
CA PRO A 161 -5.30 7.49 -3.08
C PRO A 161 -5.86 7.15 -1.70
N ASP A 162 -6.62 8.07 -1.10
CA ASP A 162 -7.38 7.82 0.11
C ASP A 162 -8.55 6.85 -0.16
N ARG A 163 -9.35 6.56 0.86
CA ARG A 163 -10.47 5.62 0.74
C ARG A 163 -11.50 6.06 -0.30
N ALA A 164 -11.83 7.35 -0.33
CA ALA A 164 -12.80 7.89 -1.29
C ALA A 164 -12.24 7.86 -2.72
N ALA A 165 -10.98 8.25 -2.89
CA ALA A 165 -10.29 8.18 -4.17
C ALA A 165 -10.16 6.74 -4.68
N LYS A 166 -9.87 5.75 -3.83
CA LYS A 166 -9.87 4.33 -4.21
C LYS A 166 -11.23 3.86 -4.73
N VAL A 167 -12.32 4.30 -4.10
CA VAL A 167 -13.69 3.99 -4.58
C VAL A 167 -13.93 4.63 -5.94
N LEU A 168 -13.61 5.92 -6.10
CA LEU A 168 -13.73 6.62 -7.37
C LEU A 168 -12.93 5.93 -8.48
N LEU A 169 -11.67 5.59 -8.22
CA LEU A 169 -10.81 4.89 -9.19
C LEU A 169 -11.36 3.53 -9.61
N ARG A 170 -11.99 2.78 -8.67
CA ARG A 170 -12.68 1.53 -9.00
C ARG A 170 -13.92 1.75 -9.89
N VAL A 171 -14.65 2.84 -9.67
CA VAL A 171 -15.77 3.20 -10.56
C VAL A 171 -15.24 3.56 -11.94
N ILE A 172 -14.19 4.39 -12.04
CA ILE A 172 -13.54 4.73 -13.31
C ILE A 172 -13.03 3.47 -14.04
N GLU A 173 -12.45 2.52 -13.33
CA GLU A 173 -11.94 1.27 -13.92
C GLU A 173 -13.07 0.40 -14.52
N ARG A 174 -14.26 0.37 -13.90
CA ARG A 174 -15.38 -0.49 -14.28
C ARG A 174 -16.38 0.18 -15.23
N ASP A 175 -16.72 1.43 -14.96
CA ASP A 175 -17.67 2.25 -15.70
C ASP A 175 -17.22 3.71 -15.73
N PRO A 176 -16.23 4.05 -16.57
CA PRO A 176 -15.73 5.42 -16.68
C PRO A 176 -16.80 6.43 -17.07
N ASP A 177 -17.80 6.01 -17.84
CA ASP A 177 -18.85 6.90 -18.31
C ASP A 177 -19.84 7.27 -17.18
N ALA A 178 -20.00 6.43 -16.16
CA ALA A 178 -20.77 6.79 -14.96
C ALA A 178 -20.22 8.03 -14.28
N VAL A 179 -18.89 8.12 -14.14
CA VAL A 179 -18.25 9.29 -13.54
C VAL A 179 -18.41 10.51 -14.43
N VAL A 180 -18.21 10.36 -15.74
CA VAL A 180 -18.38 11.47 -16.70
C VAL A 180 -19.83 12.01 -16.67
N ARG A 181 -20.82 11.12 -16.63
CA ARG A 181 -22.23 11.53 -16.48
C ARG A 181 -22.50 12.27 -15.18
N ALA A 182 -21.89 11.81 -14.08
CA ALA A 182 -22.06 12.45 -12.77
C ALA A 182 -21.39 13.84 -12.68
N LEU A 183 -20.35 14.08 -13.48
CA LEU A 183 -19.68 15.37 -13.56
C LEU A 183 -20.28 16.32 -14.60
N ALA A 184 -21.18 15.83 -15.45
CA ALA A 184 -21.86 16.68 -16.42
C ALA A 184 -22.74 17.72 -15.67
N PRO A 185 -22.77 19.00 -16.14
CA PRO A 185 -23.66 19.99 -15.53
C PRO A 185 -25.10 19.54 -15.69
N GLU A 186 -25.89 19.66 -14.60
CA GLU A 186 -27.32 19.44 -14.68
C GLU A 186 -27.90 20.41 -15.71
N THR A 187 -28.40 19.86 -16.82
CA THR A 187 -29.13 20.66 -17.77
C THR A 187 -30.41 21.07 -17.08
N ALA A 188 -30.51 22.33 -16.66
CA ALA A 188 -31.73 22.89 -16.11
C ALA A 188 -32.86 22.67 -17.13
N ALA A 189 -33.86 21.87 -16.76
CA ALA A 189 -35.06 21.64 -17.51
C ALA A 189 -36.00 22.86 -17.41
#